data_a90d5283f705d27a6cc88efac3d039e7
#
_entry.id   a90d5283f705d27a6cc88efac3d039e7
#
_cell.length_a   1.000
_cell.length_b   1.000
_cell.length_c   1.000
_cell.angle_alpha   90.00
_cell.angle_beta   90.00
_cell.angle_gamma   90.00
#
_symmetry.space_group_name_H-M   'P 1'
#
loop_
_entity.id
_entity.type
_entity.pdbx_description
1 polymer ?
#
loop_
_entity_poly.entity_id
_entity_poly.type
_entity_poly.pdbx_seq_one_letter_code
_entity_poly.pdbx_strand_id
1 'polypeptide(L)'
;PAFADSDVARLKAQRLAEIAQAQANPIGLAQRAIRPLIYGTQHPYGSVGGTGKAAVIEALTPADLRAEHDKWLRPDLARITAVGDMTMAELLPKLEDAFGGWKAPATPAPTKAIDVPVAPSRPRLVVIDHPNSPQSVLLFGRVLPLEGTAKGQEALELANDVIGNDFLSRLMSDLREDKGWTYGVQSSLLQVRGPRGFIVLAPVQADRTADSIRLIEADMKALPAQKPVDPVELQRVTEGSIRNLPDQF
;
A
#
# COMPACT_ATOMS: atom_id res chain seq x y z
N PRO A 1 -4.12 2.73 26.89
CA PRO A 1 -4.44 1.29 26.80
C PRO A 1 -3.87 0.52 28.00
N ALA A 2 -4.58 -0.52 28.48
CA ALA A 2 -4.12 -1.29 29.64
C ALA A 2 -2.99 -2.27 29.31
N PHE A 3 -2.94 -2.76 28.08
CA PHE A 3 -2.01 -3.82 27.63
C PHE A 3 -2.03 -5.05 28.56
N ALA A 4 -3.26 -5.49 28.93
CA ALA A 4 -3.42 -6.67 29.77
C ALA A 4 -2.86 -7.92 29.04
N ASP A 5 -2.21 -8.80 29.81
CA ASP A 5 -1.58 -10.02 29.25
C ASP A 5 -2.55 -10.88 28.42
N SER A 6 -3.80 -11.03 28.90
CA SER A 6 -4.84 -11.79 28.21
C SER A 6 -5.21 -11.17 26.86
N ASP A 7 -5.32 -9.84 26.76
CA ASP A 7 -5.63 -9.15 25.51
C ASP A 7 -4.47 -9.22 24.53
N VAL A 8 -3.24 -9.03 25.01
CA VAL A 8 -2.04 -9.17 24.20
C VAL A 8 -1.91 -10.59 23.65
N ALA A 9 -2.12 -11.62 24.52
CA ALA A 9 -2.08 -13.01 24.08
C ALA A 9 -3.15 -13.32 23.01
N ARG A 10 -4.38 -12.87 23.21
CA ARG A 10 -5.48 -13.03 22.25
C ARG A 10 -5.17 -12.36 20.90
N LEU A 11 -4.70 -11.12 20.92
CA LEU A 11 -4.36 -10.37 19.69
C LEU A 11 -3.14 -10.96 18.98
N LYS A 12 -2.16 -11.48 19.69
CA LYS A 12 -1.03 -12.23 19.11
C LYS A 12 -1.52 -13.46 18.37
N ALA A 13 -2.36 -14.28 19.01
CA ALA A 13 -2.92 -15.49 18.40
C ALA A 13 -3.72 -15.15 17.11
N GLN A 14 -4.56 -14.12 17.17
CA GLN A 14 -5.29 -13.64 16.00
C GLN A 14 -4.33 -13.20 14.89
N ARG A 15 -3.31 -12.40 15.19
CA ARG A 15 -2.34 -11.90 14.21
C ARG A 15 -1.51 -13.03 13.57
N LEU A 16 -1.13 -14.03 14.35
CA LEU A 16 -0.44 -15.22 13.82
C LEU A 16 -1.32 -16.03 12.88
N ALA A 17 -2.62 -16.18 13.21
CA ALA A 17 -3.58 -16.83 12.32
C ALA A 17 -3.76 -16.06 11.00
N GLU A 18 -3.86 -14.72 11.05
CA GLU A 18 -3.92 -13.86 9.84
C GLU A 18 -2.66 -14.02 8.97
N ILE A 19 -1.48 -14.09 9.59
CA ILE A 19 -0.22 -14.33 8.88
C ILE A 19 -0.23 -15.69 8.20
N ALA A 20 -0.62 -16.73 8.90
CA ALA A 20 -0.71 -18.09 8.36
C ALA A 20 -1.70 -18.17 7.19
N GLN A 21 -2.87 -17.54 7.33
CA GLN A 21 -3.86 -17.45 6.25
C GLN A 21 -3.31 -16.70 5.03
N ALA A 22 -2.64 -15.57 5.23
CA ALA A 22 -2.03 -14.81 4.15
C ALA A 22 -0.92 -15.61 3.43
N GLN A 23 -0.16 -16.44 4.16
CA GLN A 23 0.86 -17.31 3.58
C GLN A 23 0.29 -18.52 2.82
N ALA A 24 -0.88 -19.00 3.20
CA ALA A 24 -1.59 -20.07 2.52
C ALA A 24 -2.32 -19.60 1.25
N ASN A 25 -2.54 -18.29 1.09
CA ASN A 25 -3.21 -17.70 -0.06
C ASN A 25 -2.16 -17.16 -1.06
N PRO A 26 -2.21 -17.52 -2.36
CA PRO A 26 -1.23 -17.06 -3.34
C PRO A 26 -1.14 -15.54 -3.46
N ILE A 27 -2.27 -14.82 -3.42
CA ILE A 27 -2.28 -13.34 -3.46
C ILE A 27 -1.64 -12.78 -2.19
N GLY A 28 -2.02 -13.27 -1.02
CA GLY A 28 -1.46 -12.86 0.26
C GLY A 28 0.04 -13.09 0.34
N LEU A 29 0.51 -14.25 -0.14
CA LEU A 29 1.93 -14.59 -0.21
C LEU A 29 2.70 -13.61 -1.11
N ALA A 30 2.19 -13.36 -2.31
CA ALA A 30 2.78 -12.44 -3.28
C ALA A 30 2.82 -10.99 -2.74
N GLN A 31 1.72 -10.50 -2.14
CA GLN A 31 1.64 -9.17 -1.53
C GLN A 31 2.60 -9.00 -0.34
N ARG A 32 2.86 -10.05 0.42
CA ARG A 32 3.86 -10.03 1.50
C ARG A 32 5.29 -9.98 0.97
N ALA A 33 5.54 -10.55 -0.21
CA ALA A 33 6.88 -10.61 -0.82
C ALA A 33 7.26 -9.30 -1.54
N ILE A 34 6.32 -8.60 -2.17
CA ILE A 34 6.63 -7.53 -3.12
C ILE A 34 7.38 -6.35 -2.50
N ARG A 35 6.96 -5.85 -1.34
CA ARG A 35 7.62 -4.69 -0.71
C ARG A 35 9.07 -4.94 -0.34
N PRO A 36 9.44 -6.04 0.36
CA PRO A 36 10.85 -6.37 0.58
C PRO A 36 11.65 -6.54 -0.70
N LEU A 37 11.01 -7.02 -1.77
CA LEU A 37 11.65 -7.21 -3.06
C LEU A 37 11.97 -5.88 -3.77
N ILE A 38 11.07 -4.90 -3.77
CA ILE A 38 11.27 -3.65 -4.50
C ILE A 38 12.03 -2.59 -3.70
N TYR A 39 11.84 -2.52 -2.38
CA TYR A 39 12.52 -1.54 -1.52
C TYR A 39 13.79 -2.09 -0.85
N GLY A 40 13.91 -3.41 -0.70
CA GLY A 40 14.90 -4.04 0.16
C GLY A 40 14.42 -4.18 1.61
N THR A 41 14.91 -5.22 2.30
CA THR A 41 14.46 -5.57 3.66
C THR A 41 14.89 -4.58 4.75
N GLN A 42 15.86 -3.71 4.46
CA GLN A 42 16.35 -2.69 5.39
C GLN A 42 15.65 -1.33 5.22
N HIS A 43 14.95 -1.15 4.12
CA HIS A 43 14.21 0.09 3.86
C HIS A 43 12.92 0.13 4.71
N PRO A 44 12.53 1.29 5.29
CA PRO A 44 11.30 1.39 6.08
C PRO A 44 10.04 0.91 5.35
N TYR A 45 9.95 1.14 4.04
CA TYR A 45 8.83 0.66 3.20
C TYR A 45 8.98 -0.78 2.73
N GLY A 46 10.13 -1.41 2.96
CA GLY A 46 10.40 -2.82 2.65
C GLY A 46 9.87 -3.82 3.67
N SER A 47 9.10 -3.38 4.66
CA SER A 47 8.45 -4.28 5.61
C SER A 47 7.33 -5.09 4.93
N VAL A 48 7.01 -6.25 5.51
CA VAL A 48 5.96 -7.16 5.00
C VAL A 48 4.52 -6.62 5.17
N GLY A 49 4.36 -5.32 5.35
CA GLY A 49 3.04 -4.69 5.51
C GLY A 49 2.37 -5.01 6.85
N GLY A 50 1.20 -4.45 7.08
CA GLY A 50 0.47 -4.34 8.33
C GLY A 50 0.38 -5.55 9.26
N THR A 51 0.59 -6.80 8.79
CA THR A 51 0.54 -7.99 9.64
C THR A 51 1.87 -8.32 10.34
N GLY A 52 3.00 -7.82 9.84
CA GLY A 52 4.33 -8.10 10.39
C GLY A 52 4.89 -9.50 10.07
N LYS A 53 5.94 -9.90 10.78
CA LYS A 53 6.57 -11.22 10.69
C LYS A 53 6.16 -12.07 11.90
N ALA A 54 5.84 -13.35 11.68
CA ALA A 54 5.39 -14.26 12.75
C ALA A 54 6.37 -14.28 13.93
N ALA A 55 7.66 -14.49 13.67
CA ALA A 55 8.68 -14.53 14.72
C ALA A 55 8.75 -13.23 15.57
N VAL A 56 8.50 -12.06 14.95
CA VAL A 56 8.45 -10.79 15.69
C VAL A 56 7.20 -10.75 16.57
N ILE A 57 6.02 -11.14 16.02
CA ILE A 57 4.77 -11.16 16.78
C ILE A 57 4.87 -12.14 17.95
N GLU A 58 5.46 -13.31 17.76
CA GLU A 58 5.67 -14.31 18.82
C GLU A 58 6.54 -13.79 19.97
N ALA A 59 7.54 -12.97 19.66
CA ALA A 59 8.46 -12.41 20.64
C ALA A 59 7.90 -11.20 21.40
N LEU A 60 6.89 -10.48 20.86
CA LEU A 60 6.35 -9.26 21.48
C LEU A 60 5.78 -9.52 22.87
N THR A 61 6.08 -8.61 23.79
CA THR A 61 5.57 -8.57 25.17
C THR A 61 4.66 -7.35 25.39
N PRO A 62 3.82 -7.33 26.44
CA PRO A 62 3.08 -6.14 26.84
C PRO A 62 3.98 -4.93 27.12
N ALA A 63 5.20 -5.16 27.61
CA ALA A 63 6.19 -4.10 27.85
C ALA A 63 6.67 -3.45 26.56
N ASP A 64 6.92 -4.24 25.49
CA ASP A 64 7.30 -3.73 24.18
C ASP A 64 6.20 -2.85 23.58
N LEU A 65 4.94 -3.32 23.69
CA LEU A 65 3.80 -2.56 23.20
C LEU A 65 3.61 -1.24 23.94
N ARG A 66 3.81 -1.25 25.27
CA ARG A 66 3.76 -0.04 26.10
C ARG A 66 4.89 0.93 25.72
N ALA A 67 6.09 0.43 25.54
CA ALA A 67 7.23 1.25 25.15
C ALA A 67 7.01 1.95 23.80
N GLU A 68 6.51 1.24 22.79
CA GLU A 68 6.20 1.84 21.49
C GLU A 68 4.99 2.79 21.55
N HIS A 69 3.98 2.49 22.36
CA HIS A 69 2.87 3.41 22.63
C HIS A 69 3.37 4.72 23.22
N ASP A 70 4.13 4.67 24.32
CA ASP A 70 4.60 5.85 25.03
C ASP A 70 5.61 6.67 24.21
N LYS A 71 6.33 6.03 23.30
CA LYS A 71 7.25 6.67 22.37
C LYS A 71 6.52 7.48 21.29
N TRP A 72 5.42 6.97 20.74
CA TRP A 72 4.78 7.55 19.54
C TRP A 72 3.44 8.22 19.79
N LEU A 73 2.65 7.76 20.76
CA LEU A 73 1.37 8.38 21.13
C LEU A 73 1.60 9.48 22.16
N ARG A 74 1.91 10.65 21.67
CA ARG A 74 2.24 11.83 22.49
C ARG A 74 1.65 13.11 21.88
N PRO A 75 1.29 14.11 22.71
CA PRO A 75 0.57 15.31 22.23
C PRO A 75 1.40 16.17 21.26
N ASP A 76 2.71 16.19 21.39
CA ASP A 76 3.61 16.94 20.50
C ASP A 76 3.78 16.32 19.11
N LEU A 77 3.27 15.11 18.89
CA LEU A 77 3.15 14.44 17.60
C LEU A 77 1.69 14.31 17.12
N ALA A 78 0.73 14.71 17.95
CA ALA A 78 -0.69 14.57 17.65
C ALA A 78 -1.20 15.77 16.83
N ARG A 79 -2.11 15.50 15.91
CA ARG A 79 -2.90 16.51 15.20
C ARG A 79 -4.36 16.10 15.27
N ILE A 80 -5.22 17.00 15.68
CA ILE A 80 -6.67 16.82 15.70
C ILE A 80 -7.25 17.60 14.52
N THR A 81 -8.02 16.92 13.69
CA THR A 81 -8.82 17.54 12.63
C THR A 81 -10.27 17.27 12.93
N ALA A 82 -11.09 18.29 13.01
CA ALA A 82 -12.51 18.19 13.23
C ALA A 82 -13.26 18.76 12.02
N VAL A 83 -14.27 18.03 11.55
CA VAL A 83 -15.18 18.42 10.48
C VAL A 83 -16.60 18.25 11.00
N GLY A 84 -17.43 19.28 10.92
CA GLY A 84 -18.81 19.24 11.39
C GLY A 84 -19.41 20.63 11.55
N ASP A 85 -20.69 20.67 11.89
CA ASP A 85 -21.44 21.91 12.16
C ASP A 85 -21.17 22.41 13.59
N MET A 86 -19.95 22.92 13.80
CA MET A 86 -19.49 23.44 15.09
C MET A 86 -18.45 24.52 14.85
N THR A 87 -18.55 25.62 15.61
CA THR A 87 -17.55 26.69 15.57
C THR A 87 -16.30 26.32 16.38
N MET A 88 -15.16 26.96 16.09
CA MET A 88 -13.94 26.78 16.87
C MET A 88 -14.12 27.21 18.33
N ALA A 89 -14.94 28.23 18.59
CA ALA A 89 -15.24 28.70 19.95
C ALA A 89 -15.99 27.66 20.80
N GLU A 90 -16.80 26.82 20.14
CA GLU A 90 -17.52 25.72 20.81
C GLU A 90 -16.67 24.48 20.95
N LEU A 91 -15.78 24.23 19.96
CA LEU A 91 -14.94 23.04 19.92
C LEU A 91 -13.73 23.11 20.85
N LEU A 92 -13.04 24.26 20.88
CA LEU A 92 -11.77 24.40 21.59
C LEU A 92 -11.88 24.08 23.10
N PRO A 93 -12.88 24.56 23.85
CA PRO A 93 -13.02 24.20 25.26
C PRO A 93 -13.21 22.69 25.48
N LYS A 94 -13.91 22.01 24.58
CA LYS A 94 -14.12 20.54 24.66
C LYS A 94 -12.82 19.78 24.41
N LEU A 95 -11.98 20.25 23.47
CA LEU A 95 -10.67 19.68 23.23
C LEU A 95 -9.70 19.93 24.39
N GLU A 96 -9.72 21.11 24.95
CA GLU A 96 -8.92 21.46 26.14
C GLU A 96 -9.31 20.62 27.35
N ASP A 97 -10.60 20.41 27.59
CA ASP A 97 -11.11 19.54 28.65
C ASP A 97 -10.66 18.10 28.47
N ALA A 98 -10.78 17.57 27.23
CA ALA A 98 -10.44 16.18 26.90
C ALA A 98 -8.93 15.93 26.87
N PHE A 99 -8.13 16.83 26.33
CA PHE A 99 -6.71 16.61 26.01
C PHE A 99 -5.74 17.55 26.72
N GLY A 100 -6.20 18.62 27.34
CA GLY A 100 -5.33 19.62 28.00
C GLY A 100 -4.46 19.06 29.12
N GLY A 101 -4.87 17.95 29.74
CA GLY A 101 -4.09 17.20 30.72
C GLY A 101 -3.01 16.30 30.12
N TRP A 102 -3.05 16.02 28.80
CA TRP A 102 -2.10 15.15 28.13
C TRP A 102 -0.78 15.88 27.86
N LYS A 103 0.23 15.62 28.68
CA LYS A 103 1.53 16.32 28.61
C LYS A 103 2.55 15.51 27.80
N ALA A 104 3.34 16.22 26.99
CA ALA A 104 4.45 15.61 26.27
C ALA A 104 5.51 15.10 27.27
N PRO A 105 6.09 13.91 27.02
CA PRO A 105 7.25 13.46 27.79
C PRO A 105 8.42 14.43 27.67
N ALA A 106 9.28 14.48 28.70
CA ALA A 106 10.48 15.31 28.67
C ALA A 106 11.53 14.87 27.63
N THR A 107 11.44 13.62 27.17
CA THR A 107 12.31 13.10 26.11
C THR A 107 11.94 13.70 24.75
N PRO A 108 12.91 14.02 23.87
CA PRO A 108 12.63 14.52 22.52
C PRO A 108 11.69 13.60 21.74
N ALA A 109 10.84 14.19 20.90
CA ALA A 109 9.97 13.42 20.04
C ALA A 109 10.80 12.57 19.05
N PRO A 110 10.43 11.30 18.83
CA PRO A 110 11.13 10.45 17.88
C PRO A 110 10.88 10.95 16.45
N THR A 111 11.89 10.80 15.60
CA THR A 111 11.78 11.06 14.16
C THR A 111 11.71 9.76 13.39
N LYS A 112 10.91 9.72 12.32
CA LYS A 112 10.87 8.57 11.41
C LYS A 112 11.98 8.72 10.38
N ALA A 113 12.93 7.80 10.35
CA ALA A 113 13.96 7.74 9.32
C ALA A 113 13.35 7.12 8.03
N ILE A 114 12.64 7.95 7.25
CA ILE A 114 12.01 7.52 5.99
C ILE A 114 12.81 7.94 4.76
N ASP A 115 13.77 8.84 4.91
CA ASP A 115 14.64 9.36 3.84
C ASP A 115 15.83 8.41 3.60
N VAL A 116 15.53 7.13 3.47
CA VAL A 116 16.52 6.09 3.15
C VAL A 116 16.54 5.89 1.64
N PRO A 117 17.69 6.00 0.97
CA PRO A 117 17.76 5.74 -0.46
C PRO A 117 17.35 4.31 -0.80
N VAL A 118 16.52 4.17 -1.83
CA VAL A 118 16.21 2.84 -2.38
C VAL A 118 17.38 2.39 -3.23
N ALA A 119 17.94 1.22 -2.92
CA ALA A 119 19.03 0.66 -3.70
C ALA A 119 18.58 0.40 -5.15
N PRO A 120 19.42 0.71 -6.15
CA PRO A 120 19.12 0.37 -7.54
C PRO A 120 18.84 -1.11 -7.69
N SER A 121 17.71 -1.45 -8.27
CA SER A 121 17.33 -2.85 -8.52
C SER A 121 17.50 -3.18 -10.00
N ARG A 122 18.04 -4.39 -10.28
CA ARG A 122 18.02 -4.95 -11.64
C ARG A 122 16.70 -5.68 -11.87
N PRO A 123 16.17 -5.70 -13.11
CA PRO A 123 15.05 -6.54 -13.46
C PRO A 123 15.32 -7.99 -13.07
N ARG A 124 14.38 -8.63 -12.40
CA ARG A 124 14.48 -10.03 -11.96
C ARG A 124 13.09 -10.66 -11.94
N LEU A 125 13.06 -11.94 -12.19
CA LEU A 125 11.88 -12.79 -11.98
C LEU A 125 12.08 -13.57 -10.68
N VAL A 126 11.09 -13.51 -9.80
CA VAL A 126 11.05 -14.31 -8.56
C VAL A 126 9.85 -15.24 -8.70
N VAL A 127 10.09 -16.54 -8.63
CA VAL A 127 9.04 -17.56 -8.68
C VAL A 127 8.85 -18.13 -7.30
N ILE A 128 7.60 -18.10 -6.80
CA ILE A 128 7.19 -18.76 -5.55
C ILE A 128 6.30 -19.92 -5.95
N ASP A 129 6.77 -21.15 -5.73
CA ASP A 129 6.03 -22.34 -6.09
C ASP A 129 4.80 -22.53 -5.20
N HIS A 130 3.65 -22.75 -5.84
CA HIS A 130 2.39 -23.09 -5.18
C HIS A 130 1.70 -24.22 -5.94
N PRO A 131 2.03 -25.47 -5.63
CA PRO A 131 1.56 -26.63 -6.36
C PRO A 131 0.04 -26.73 -6.48
N ASN A 132 -0.45 -27.18 -7.61
CA ASN A 132 -1.87 -27.39 -7.91
C ASN A 132 -2.74 -26.12 -7.89
N SER A 133 -2.14 -24.92 -7.95
CA SER A 133 -2.90 -23.69 -8.11
C SER A 133 -3.47 -23.60 -9.53
N PRO A 134 -4.78 -23.36 -9.70
CA PRO A 134 -5.40 -23.16 -11.01
C PRO A 134 -5.02 -21.80 -11.62
N GLN A 135 -4.43 -20.91 -10.84
CA GLN A 135 -4.04 -19.56 -11.23
C GLN A 135 -2.59 -19.28 -10.86
N SER A 136 -1.94 -18.45 -11.66
CA SER A 136 -0.70 -17.77 -11.29
C SER A 136 -1.02 -16.34 -10.82
N VAL A 137 -0.49 -15.94 -9.70
CA VAL A 137 -0.58 -14.55 -9.23
C VAL A 137 0.65 -13.79 -9.69
N LEU A 138 0.48 -12.93 -10.67
CA LEU A 138 1.54 -12.07 -11.18
C LEU A 138 1.58 -10.78 -10.38
N LEU A 139 2.76 -10.43 -9.85
CA LEU A 139 3.03 -9.11 -9.33
C LEU A 139 4.22 -8.48 -10.05
N PHE A 140 3.96 -7.35 -10.71
CA PHE A 140 5.02 -6.47 -11.20
C PHE A 140 5.20 -5.37 -10.18
N GLY A 141 6.43 -5.05 -9.84
CA GLY A 141 6.71 -4.01 -8.86
C GLY A 141 7.96 -3.23 -9.20
N ARG A 142 7.88 -1.91 -9.03
CA ARG A 142 9.01 -0.99 -9.19
C ARG A 142 8.85 0.19 -8.25
N VAL A 143 9.97 0.66 -7.70
CA VAL A 143 10.01 1.96 -7.02
C VAL A 143 10.24 3.03 -8.07
N LEU A 144 9.39 4.04 -8.09
CA LEU A 144 9.48 5.18 -9.00
C LEU A 144 10.45 6.23 -8.44
N PRO A 145 11.13 6.99 -9.30
CA PRO A 145 12.00 8.08 -8.87
C PRO A 145 11.19 9.35 -8.52
N LEU A 146 10.02 9.16 -7.91
CA LEU A 146 9.10 10.22 -7.51
C LEU A 146 8.63 9.99 -6.08
N GLU A 147 8.88 10.95 -5.22
CA GLU A 147 8.43 10.90 -3.83
C GLU A 147 6.93 11.23 -3.74
N GLY A 148 6.24 10.64 -2.75
CA GLY A 148 4.81 10.86 -2.55
C GLY A 148 4.43 12.30 -2.14
N THR A 149 5.41 13.13 -1.78
CA THR A 149 5.23 14.56 -1.49
C THR A 149 5.62 15.48 -2.65
N ALA A 150 6.13 14.94 -3.76
CA ALA A 150 6.51 15.72 -4.93
C ALA A 150 5.29 16.27 -5.67
N LYS A 151 5.50 17.33 -6.46
CA LYS A 151 4.48 17.86 -7.38
C LYS A 151 4.25 16.89 -8.54
N GLY A 152 3.05 16.89 -9.10
CA GLY A 152 2.68 16.04 -10.25
C GLY A 152 2.14 14.66 -9.86
N GLN A 153 1.75 14.48 -8.59
CA GLN A 153 1.11 13.24 -8.14
C GLN A 153 -0.20 12.98 -8.91
N GLU A 154 -0.96 14.02 -9.20
CA GLU A 154 -2.24 13.93 -9.90
C GLU A 154 -2.06 13.34 -11.30
N ALA A 155 -1.02 13.77 -12.02
CA ALA A 155 -0.71 13.22 -13.36
C ALA A 155 -0.28 11.74 -13.28
N LEU A 156 0.46 11.37 -12.23
CA LEU A 156 0.86 9.97 -12.00
C LEU A 156 -0.35 9.10 -11.62
N GLU A 157 -1.26 9.60 -10.79
CA GLU A 157 -2.49 8.89 -10.43
C GLU A 157 -3.40 8.69 -11.68
N LEU A 158 -3.60 9.73 -12.49
CA LEU A 158 -4.37 9.62 -13.74
C LEU A 158 -3.71 8.62 -14.72
N ALA A 159 -2.39 8.60 -14.82
CA ALA A 159 -1.68 7.61 -15.63
C ALA A 159 -1.86 6.19 -15.08
N ASN A 160 -1.89 6.02 -13.76
CA ASN A 160 -2.19 4.75 -13.10
C ASN A 160 -3.63 4.30 -13.39
N ASP A 161 -4.60 5.20 -13.39
CA ASP A 161 -6.00 4.91 -13.73
C ASP A 161 -6.13 4.42 -15.17
N VAL A 162 -5.43 5.06 -16.12
CA VAL A 162 -5.42 4.63 -17.53
C VAL A 162 -4.82 3.22 -17.68
N ILE A 163 -3.73 2.93 -16.96
CA ILE A 163 -3.04 1.65 -17.17
C ILE A 163 -3.72 0.46 -16.49
N GLY A 164 -4.17 0.60 -15.25
CA GLY A 164 -4.67 -0.57 -14.54
C GLY A 164 -5.48 -0.34 -13.27
N ASN A 165 -5.73 0.91 -12.83
CA ASN A 165 -6.49 1.17 -11.60
C ASN A 165 -7.99 1.41 -11.86
N ASP A 166 -8.38 1.73 -13.07
CA ASP A 166 -9.78 1.92 -13.48
C ASP A 166 -10.34 0.64 -14.13
N PHE A 167 -11.67 0.45 -14.04
CA PHE A 167 -12.36 -0.71 -14.62
C PHE A 167 -12.23 -0.77 -16.16
N LEU A 168 -12.12 0.39 -16.82
CA LEU A 168 -11.91 0.52 -18.25
C LEU A 168 -10.43 0.79 -18.59
N SER A 169 -9.53 0.42 -17.72
CA SER A 169 -8.08 0.54 -17.94
C SER A 169 -7.58 -0.41 -19.03
N ARG A 170 -6.42 -0.10 -19.61
CA ARG A 170 -5.85 -0.89 -20.71
C ARG A 170 -5.59 -2.33 -20.31
N LEU A 171 -4.93 -2.56 -19.16
CA LEU A 171 -4.66 -3.92 -18.69
C LEU A 171 -5.93 -4.71 -18.41
N MET A 172 -7.00 -4.05 -17.92
CA MET A 172 -8.29 -4.69 -17.71
C MET A 172 -8.93 -5.07 -19.04
N SER A 173 -8.94 -4.16 -20.02
CA SER A 173 -9.45 -4.44 -21.38
C SER A 173 -8.71 -5.59 -22.03
N ASP A 174 -7.38 -5.54 -22.03
CA ASP A 174 -6.58 -6.52 -22.79
C ASP A 174 -6.58 -7.91 -22.12
N LEU A 175 -6.40 -7.98 -20.79
CA LEU A 175 -6.31 -9.29 -20.10
C LEU A 175 -7.68 -9.92 -19.83
N ARG A 176 -8.68 -9.10 -19.50
CA ARG A 176 -10.00 -9.59 -19.10
C ARG A 176 -10.96 -9.66 -20.30
N GLU A 177 -11.20 -8.49 -20.96
CA GLU A 177 -12.24 -8.41 -21.97
C GLU A 177 -11.80 -9.08 -23.28
N ASP A 178 -10.56 -8.82 -23.76
CA ASP A 178 -10.09 -9.36 -25.03
C ASP A 178 -9.62 -10.81 -24.90
N LYS A 179 -8.90 -11.16 -23.85
CA LYS A 179 -8.28 -12.49 -23.71
C LYS A 179 -9.03 -13.43 -22.77
N GLY A 180 -9.78 -12.92 -21.81
CA GLY A 180 -10.45 -13.75 -20.81
C GLY A 180 -9.51 -14.53 -19.89
N TRP A 181 -8.26 -14.05 -19.72
CA TRP A 181 -7.22 -14.75 -18.93
C TRP A 181 -7.29 -14.45 -17.44
N THR A 182 -8.03 -13.43 -17.04
CA THR A 182 -8.19 -12.99 -15.64
C THR A 182 -9.61 -12.53 -15.37
N TYR A 183 -10.01 -12.56 -14.12
CA TYR A 183 -11.20 -11.84 -13.63
C TYR A 183 -10.95 -10.36 -13.42
N GLY A 184 -9.69 -9.97 -13.22
CA GLY A 184 -9.32 -8.59 -13.00
C GLY A 184 -7.82 -8.42 -12.81
N VAL A 185 -7.36 -7.26 -13.23
CA VAL A 185 -6.00 -6.78 -13.01
C VAL A 185 -6.09 -5.41 -12.37
N GLN A 186 -5.19 -5.11 -11.46
CA GLN A 186 -5.15 -3.83 -10.79
C GLN A 186 -3.73 -3.30 -10.70
N SER A 187 -3.54 -2.05 -11.08
CA SER A 187 -2.34 -1.31 -10.74
C SER A 187 -2.58 -0.38 -9.56
N SER A 188 -1.54 -0.10 -8.79
CA SER A 188 -1.62 0.77 -7.63
C SER A 188 -0.31 1.49 -7.37
N LEU A 189 -0.43 2.67 -6.80
CA LEU A 189 0.68 3.48 -6.30
C LEU A 189 0.67 3.45 -4.78
N LEU A 190 1.76 3.02 -4.17
CA LEU A 190 1.83 2.98 -2.71
C LEU A 190 1.75 4.38 -2.12
N GLN A 191 0.85 4.57 -1.17
CA GLN A 191 0.67 5.84 -0.47
C GLN A 191 1.74 6.00 0.61
N VAL A 192 2.87 6.58 0.23
CA VAL A 192 4.05 6.82 1.07
C VAL A 192 4.58 8.23 0.84
N ARG A 193 5.32 8.79 1.78
CA ARG A 193 5.91 10.14 1.65
C ARG A 193 7.19 10.15 0.80
N GLY A 194 8.00 9.11 0.90
CA GLY A 194 9.21 8.91 0.12
C GLY A 194 8.95 8.31 -1.27
N PRO A 195 9.94 7.67 -1.89
CA PRO A 195 9.82 7.08 -3.22
C PRO A 195 8.66 6.08 -3.31
N ARG A 196 7.73 6.30 -4.25
CA ARG A 196 6.50 5.51 -4.38
C ARG A 196 6.75 4.20 -5.12
N GLY A 197 6.23 3.11 -4.58
CA GLY A 197 6.16 1.84 -5.30
C GLY A 197 4.96 1.83 -6.24
N PHE A 198 5.19 1.45 -7.49
CA PHE A 198 4.15 1.09 -8.46
C PHE A 198 4.05 -0.43 -8.49
N ILE A 199 2.84 -0.97 -8.37
CA ILE A 199 2.58 -2.41 -8.33
C ILE A 199 1.42 -2.73 -9.28
N VAL A 200 1.57 -3.77 -10.09
CA VAL A 200 0.48 -4.39 -10.84
C VAL A 200 0.23 -5.78 -10.29
N LEU A 201 -1.01 -6.08 -9.94
CA LEU A 201 -1.49 -7.39 -9.48
C LEU A 201 -2.41 -7.97 -10.55
N ALA A 202 -2.09 -9.14 -11.06
CA ALA A 202 -2.87 -9.85 -12.05
C ALA A 202 -2.93 -11.36 -11.72
N PRO A 203 -4.00 -11.85 -11.08
CA PRO A 203 -4.28 -13.28 -11.00
C PRO A 203 -4.75 -13.77 -12.37
N VAL A 204 -4.00 -14.67 -13.01
CA VAL A 204 -4.28 -15.17 -14.35
C VAL A 204 -4.39 -16.69 -14.37
N GLN A 205 -5.01 -17.25 -15.40
CA GLN A 205 -5.03 -18.70 -15.61
C GLN A 205 -3.59 -19.24 -15.67
N ALA A 206 -3.32 -20.38 -15.02
CA ALA A 206 -1.97 -20.91 -14.88
C ALA A 206 -1.30 -21.21 -16.23
N ASP A 207 -2.06 -21.70 -17.23
CA ASP A 207 -1.59 -21.97 -18.59
C ASP A 207 -1.35 -20.70 -19.42
N ARG A 208 -1.77 -19.53 -18.95
CA ARG A 208 -1.62 -18.21 -19.58
C ARG A 208 -0.58 -17.32 -18.90
N THR A 209 0.16 -17.85 -17.96
CA THR A 209 1.15 -17.12 -17.18
C THR A 209 2.17 -16.37 -18.05
N ALA A 210 2.83 -17.07 -18.96
CA ALA A 210 3.87 -16.48 -19.80
C ALA A 210 3.31 -15.45 -20.81
N ASP A 211 2.13 -15.72 -21.38
CA ASP A 211 1.49 -14.82 -22.33
C ASP A 211 1.00 -13.55 -21.65
N SER A 212 0.45 -13.67 -20.43
CA SER A 212 0.05 -12.53 -19.60
C SER A 212 1.24 -11.65 -19.21
N ILE A 213 2.39 -12.26 -18.88
CA ILE A 213 3.62 -11.49 -18.59
C ILE A 213 4.03 -10.66 -19.81
N ARG A 214 4.07 -11.28 -20.99
CA ARG A 214 4.45 -10.58 -22.24
C ARG A 214 3.49 -9.46 -22.59
N LEU A 215 2.20 -9.67 -22.41
CA LEU A 215 1.17 -8.68 -22.68
C LEU A 215 1.31 -7.48 -21.74
N ILE A 216 1.38 -7.69 -20.41
CA ILE A 216 1.56 -6.62 -19.43
C ILE A 216 2.85 -5.83 -19.72
N GLU A 217 3.95 -6.50 -20.02
CA GLU A 217 5.20 -5.83 -20.40
C GLU A 217 5.07 -4.99 -21.68
N ALA A 218 4.34 -5.50 -22.68
CA ALA A 218 4.12 -4.78 -23.94
C ALA A 218 3.32 -3.50 -23.71
N ASP A 219 2.23 -3.57 -22.94
CA ASP A 219 1.38 -2.41 -22.62
C ASP A 219 2.14 -1.36 -21.81
N MET A 220 2.87 -1.80 -20.78
CA MET A 220 3.69 -0.91 -19.97
C MET A 220 4.78 -0.20 -20.79
N LYS A 221 5.37 -0.87 -21.78
CA LYS A 221 6.37 -0.28 -22.68
C LYS A 221 5.74 0.64 -23.74
N ALA A 222 4.53 0.34 -24.18
CA ALA A 222 3.85 1.09 -25.22
C ALA A 222 3.31 2.44 -24.71
N LEU A 223 2.89 2.52 -23.45
CA LEU A 223 2.26 3.69 -22.84
C LEU A 223 3.04 5.00 -23.05
N PRO A 224 4.35 5.10 -22.78
CA PRO A 224 5.07 6.36 -22.91
C PRO A 224 5.44 6.76 -24.35
N ALA A 225 5.28 5.86 -25.33
CA ALA A 225 5.83 6.08 -26.66
C ALA A 225 4.89 5.71 -27.80
N GLN A 226 4.52 4.43 -27.92
CA GLN A 226 3.77 3.92 -29.08
C GLN A 226 2.25 4.10 -28.92
N LYS A 227 1.76 4.04 -27.69
CA LYS A 227 0.34 4.20 -27.34
C LYS A 227 0.23 5.20 -26.17
N PRO A 228 0.56 6.47 -26.35
CA PRO A 228 0.39 7.48 -25.29
C PRO A 228 -1.08 7.56 -24.86
N VAL A 229 -1.33 8.16 -23.71
CA VAL A 229 -2.69 8.40 -23.23
C VAL A 229 -3.42 9.25 -24.24
N ASP A 230 -4.56 8.78 -24.75
CA ASP A 230 -5.37 9.54 -25.68
C ASP A 230 -6.33 10.52 -24.98
N PRO A 231 -6.87 11.51 -25.68
CA PRO A 231 -7.77 12.51 -25.07
C PRO A 231 -9.04 11.92 -24.45
N VAL A 232 -9.57 10.81 -24.98
CA VAL A 232 -10.79 10.16 -24.48
C VAL A 232 -10.50 9.44 -23.17
N GLU A 233 -9.40 8.70 -23.10
CA GLU A 233 -8.93 8.07 -21.87
C GLU A 233 -8.68 9.13 -20.78
N LEU A 234 -7.95 10.20 -21.13
CA LEU A 234 -7.64 11.28 -20.19
C LEU A 234 -8.90 11.95 -19.65
N GLN A 235 -9.85 12.28 -20.53
CA GLN A 235 -11.12 12.87 -20.13
C GLN A 235 -11.88 11.93 -19.16
N ARG A 236 -12.00 10.65 -19.49
CA ARG A 236 -12.69 9.66 -18.69
C ARG A 236 -12.14 9.57 -17.27
N VAL A 237 -10.81 9.38 -17.12
CA VAL A 237 -10.18 9.25 -15.80
C VAL A 237 -10.21 10.56 -15.02
N THR A 238 -10.08 11.71 -15.68
CA THR A 238 -10.18 13.03 -15.05
C THR A 238 -11.58 13.28 -14.50
N GLU A 239 -12.62 13.03 -15.30
CA GLU A 239 -14.02 13.18 -14.86
C GLU A 239 -14.37 12.19 -13.74
N GLY A 240 -13.85 10.96 -13.79
CA GLY A 240 -13.98 9.98 -12.72
C GLY A 240 -13.36 10.46 -11.41
N SER A 241 -12.13 10.93 -11.47
CA SER A 241 -11.41 11.48 -10.32
C SER A 241 -12.12 12.69 -9.71
N ILE A 242 -12.60 13.63 -10.54
CA ILE A 242 -13.36 14.80 -10.07
C ILE A 242 -14.67 14.38 -9.37
N ARG A 243 -15.39 13.42 -9.93
CA ARG A 243 -16.64 12.91 -9.31
C ARG A 243 -16.42 12.26 -7.96
N ASN A 244 -15.27 11.63 -7.75
CA ASN A 244 -14.92 10.94 -6.51
C ASN A 244 -14.30 11.88 -5.45
N LEU A 245 -14.02 13.15 -5.79
CA LEU A 245 -13.46 14.12 -4.83
C LEU A 245 -14.33 14.33 -3.57
N PRO A 246 -15.66 14.45 -3.66
CA PRO A 246 -16.50 14.63 -2.46
C PRO A 246 -16.40 13.48 -1.46
N ASP A 247 -16.13 12.26 -1.92
CA ASP A 247 -16.00 11.08 -1.07
C ASP A 247 -14.66 11.02 -0.31
N GLN A 248 -13.74 11.95 -0.60
CA GLN A 248 -12.42 12.02 0.03
C GLN A 248 -12.36 13.05 1.17
N PHE A 249 -13.41 13.83 1.35
CA PHE A 249 -13.58 14.88 2.35
C PHE A 249 -14.89 14.72 3.11
#